data_805f9412683794182fb73c872d25d7fc
#
_entry.id   805f9412683794182fb73c872d25d7fc
#
_cell.length_a   1.000
_cell.length_b   1.000
_cell.length_c   1.000
_cell.angle_alpha   90.00
_cell.angle_beta   90.00
_cell.angle_gamma   90.00
#
_symmetry.space_group_name_H-M   'P 1'
#
loop_
_entity.id
_entity.type
_entity.pdbx_description
1 polymer ?
#
loop_
_entity_poly.entity_id
_entity_poly.type
_entity_poly.pdbx_seq_one_letter_code
_entity_poly.pdbx_strand_id
1 'polypeptide(L)'
;MVSLTMPFREEPLQINSRFGMRNHPVKHKTIMHNGVDLAAHYEKVFSMFPGEVTGVGHDNRSGKYVTVRTAGYTISYCHLSAFWVIKGMFVNAGEVLGLYRSSGMSTGPHLHLTTKKEGKVFDPVILLKYVQSITK
;
A
#
# COMPACT_ATOMS: atom_id res chain seq x y z
N MET A 1 6.86 2.72 -23.07
CA MET A 1 6.91 1.58 -22.13
C MET A 1 6.66 2.09 -20.71
N VAL A 2 5.75 1.44 -19.98
CA VAL A 2 5.43 1.83 -18.62
C VAL A 2 6.36 1.10 -17.67
N SER A 3 7.14 1.84 -16.88
CA SER A 3 7.93 1.28 -15.80
C SER A 3 7.06 1.10 -14.57
N LEU A 4 7.16 -0.04 -13.92
CA LEU A 4 6.46 -0.33 -12.68
C LEU A 4 7.49 -0.60 -11.60
N THR A 5 7.13 -0.31 -10.36
CA THR A 5 8.03 -0.52 -9.23
C THR A 5 7.31 -1.15 -8.06
N MET A 6 8.08 -1.73 -7.14
CA MET A 6 7.55 -2.19 -5.87
C MET A 6 7.41 -1.00 -4.92
N PRO A 7 6.53 -1.08 -3.91
CA PRO A 7 6.32 0.05 -3.01
C PRO A 7 7.52 0.37 -2.12
N PHE A 8 8.41 -0.61 -1.90
CA PHE A 8 9.66 -0.44 -1.18
C PHE A 8 10.82 -0.95 -2.02
N ARG A 9 12.03 -0.48 -1.72
CA ARG A 9 13.24 -0.98 -2.36
C ARG A 9 13.70 -2.33 -1.84
N GLU A 10 13.42 -2.62 -0.58
CA GLU A 10 13.83 -3.89 0.02
C GLU A 10 13.12 -5.06 -0.61
N GLU A 11 13.88 -6.09 -0.89
CA GLU A 11 13.37 -7.35 -1.41
C GLU A 11 14.04 -8.51 -0.69
N PRO A 12 13.30 -9.63 -0.49
CA PRO A 12 11.89 -9.80 -0.82
C PRO A 12 10.99 -9.04 0.15
N LEU A 13 9.81 -8.64 -0.33
CA LEU A 13 8.81 -8.04 0.53
C LEU A 13 8.31 -9.08 1.52
N GLN A 14 8.20 -8.67 2.78
CA GLN A 14 7.67 -9.54 3.81
C GLN A 14 6.23 -9.16 4.10
N ILE A 15 5.32 -10.10 3.91
CA ILE A 15 3.90 -9.90 4.18
C ILE A 15 3.63 -10.33 5.61
N ASN A 16 3.23 -9.38 6.46
CA ASN A 16 2.91 -9.68 7.86
C ASN A 16 1.47 -10.10 8.03
N SER A 17 0.57 -9.62 7.16
CA SER A 17 -0.84 -9.93 7.27
C SER A 17 -1.46 -9.91 5.88
N ARG A 18 -2.13 -11.00 5.51
CA ARG A 18 -2.67 -11.19 4.17
C ARG A 18 -4.09 -10.66 4.03
N PHE A 19 -4.47 -10.39 2.80
CA PHE A 19 -5.83 -10.05 2.42
C PHE A 19 -6.76 -11.25 2.64
N GLY A 20 -7.99 -10.96 3.02
CA GLY A 20 -9.04 -11.94 3.06
C GLY A 20 -9.65 -12.14 4.44
N MET A 21 -10.57 -13.10 4.50
CA MET A 21 -11.23 -13.48 5.74
C MET A 21 -10.27 -14.26 6.62
N ARG A 22 -10.30 -13.99 7.91
CA ARG A 22 -9.48 -14.73 8.87
C ARG A 22 -10.15 -14.76 10.23
N ASN A 23 -9.87 -15.82 10.97
CA ASN A 23 -10.37 -15.99 12.33
C ASN A 23 -9.55 -15.14 13.28
N HIS A 24 -10.26 -14.39 14.12
CA HIS A 24 -9.62 -13.62 15.17
C HIS A 24 -9.59 -14.51 16.44
N PRO A 25 -8.41 -14.91 16.91
CA PRO A 25 -8.33 -15.88 18.01
C PRO A 25 -8.93 -15.40 19.32
N VAL A 26 -8.88 -14.10 19.58
CA VAL A 26 -9.42 -13.54 20.83
C VAL A 26 -10.92 -13.29 20.74
N LYS A 27 -11.38 -12.79 19.60
CA LYS A 27 -12.79 -12.43 19.41
C LYS A 27 -13.65 -13.59 18.94
N HIS A 28 -13.03 -14.72 18.60
CA HIS A 28 -13.71 -15.93 18.10
C HIS A 28 -14.65 -15.64 16.93
N LYS A 29 -14.26 -14.75 16.04
CA LYS A 29 -15.04 -14.44 14.85
C LYS A 29 -14.14 -14.21 13.65
N THR A 30 -14.73 -14.34 12.47
CA THR A 30 -14.05 -14.11 11.22
C THR A 30 -14.06 -12.63 10.89
N ILE A 31 -12.89 -12.09 10.56
CA ILE A 31 -12.73 -10.67 10.24
C ILE A 31 -12.14 -10.56 8.85
N MET A 32 -12.72 -9.64 8.04
CA MET A 32 -12.18 -9.34 6.73
C MET A 32 -11.02 -8.37 6.83
N HIS A 33 -9.89 -8.73 6.22
CA HIS A 33 -8.76 -7.84 6.05
C HIS A 33 -8.73 -7.33 4.61
N ASN A 34 -8.97 -6.04 4.42
CA ASN A 34 -9.19 -5.43 3.10
C ASN A 34 -7.91 -5.15 2.31
N GLY A 35 -6.76 -5.49 2.84
CA GLY A 35 -5.48 -5.24 2.18
C GLY A 35 -4.42 -6.18 2.69
N VAL A 36 -3.17 -5.86 2.42
CA VAL A 36 -2.02 -6.59 2.97
C VAL A 36 -1.18 -5.64 3.79
N ASP A 37 -0.56 -6.17 4.83
CA ASP A 37 0.40 -5.43 5.64
C ASP A 37 1.80 -5.92 5.29
N LEU A 38 2.64 -4.99 4.85
CA LEU A 38 4.02 -5.26 4.46
C LEU A 38 4.95 -4.78 5.55
N ALA A 39 5.90 -5.64 5.94
CA ALA A 39 6.90 -5.27 6.92
C ALA A 39 7.73 -4.09 6.39
N ALA A 40 7.98 -3.11 7.25
CA ALA A 40 8.73 -1.93 6.88
C ALA A 40 9.45 -1.37 8.10
N HIS A 41 10.55 -0.66 7.86
CA HIS A 41 11.30 0.04 8.88
C HIS A 41 11.27 1.54 8.57
N TYR A 42 12.40 2.12 8.23
CA TYR A 42 12.45 3.51 7.78
C TYR A 42 12.66 3.49 6.28
N GLU A 43 11.62 3.78 5.52
CA GLU A 43 11.69 3.63 4.08
C GLU A 43 10.82 4.63 3.34
N LYS A 44 11.28 5.02 2.17
CA LYS A 44 10.47 5.76 1.21
C LYS A 44 9.46 4.80 0.58
N VAL A 45 8.27 5.31 0.37
CA VAL A 45 7.20 4.55 -0.29
C VAL A 45 7.03 5.11 -1.71
N PHE A 46 7.14 4.23 -2.69
CA PHE A 46 7.10 4.58 -4.10
C PHE A 46 5.75 4.22 -4.70
N SER A 47 5.30 5.03 -5.65
CA SER A 47 4.14 4.66 -6.45
C SER A 47 4.50 3.45 -7.32
N MET A 48 3.69 2.41 -7.25
CA MET A 48 3.92 1.20 -8.05
C MET A 48 3.60 1.41 -9.52
N PHE A 49 2.63 2.27 -9.80
CA PHE A 49 2.12 2.51 -11.14
C PHE A 49 2.07 4.02 -11.39
N PRO A 50 2.16 4.43 -12.67
CA PRO A 50 1.88 5.82 -12.98
C PRO A 50 0.39 6.10 -12.80
N GLY A 51 0.04 7.28 -12.34
CA GLY A 51 -1.37 7.61 -12.16
C GLY A 51 -1.58 8.94 -11.49
N GLU A 52 -2.85 9.21 -11.21
CA GLU A 52 -3.27 10.44 -10.55
C GLU A 52 -3.47 10.21 -9.06
N VAL A 53 -2.95 11.14 -8.25
CA VAL A 53 -3.22 11.13 -6.81
C VAL A 53 -4.65 11.62 -6.60
N THR A 54 -5.53 10.70 -6.22
CA THR A 54 -6.95 11.02 -6.05
C THR A 54 -7.33 11.29 -4.59
N GLY A 55 -6.46 10.94 -3.67
CA GLY A 55 -6.69 11.21 -2.26
C GLY A 55 -5.41 11.26 -1.46
N VAL A 56 -5.35 12.21 -0.54
CA VAL A 56 -4.32 12.26 0.50
C VAL A 56 -5.02 12.73 1.77
N GLY A 57 -4.59 12.22 2.90
CA GLY A 57 -5.21 12.65 4.14
C GLY A 57 -4.80 11.80 5.32
N HIS A 58 -5.59 11.93 6.36
CA HIS A 58 -5.37 11.22 7.61
C HIS A 58 -6.73 10.87 8.22
N ASP A 59 -6.90 9.62 8.56
CA ASP A 59 -8.09 9.19 9.29
C ASP A 59 -7.72 8.12 10.32
N ASN A 60 -8.67 7.78 11.21
CA ASN A 60 -8.41 6.85 12.31
C ASN A 60 -8.13 5.43 11.83
N ARG A 61 -8.57 5.10 10.65
CA ARG A 61 -8.50 3.75 10.11
C ARG A 61 -7.22 3.52 9.31
N SER A 62 -6.89 4.49 8.46
CA SER A 62 -5.78 4.38 7.52
C SER A 62 -4.52 5.08 8.01
N GLY A 63 -4.62 5.89 9.06
CA GLY A 63 -3.54 6.80 9.38
C GLY A 63 -3.35 7.80 8.25
N LYS A 64 -2.13 8.24 8.03
CA LYS A 64 -1.82 9.06 6.85
C LYS A 64 -1.77 8.17 5.63
N TYR A 65 -2.41 8.60 4.55
CA TYR A 65 -2.52 7.76 3.35
C TYR A 65 -2.40 8.59 2.07
N VAL A 66 -2.02 7.88 1.01
CA VAL A 66 -2.02 8.41 -0.36
C VAL A 66 -2.72 7.37 -1.23
N THR A 67 -3.64 7.83 -2.07
CA THR A 67 -4.35 6.98 -3.01
C THR A 67 -4.00 7.41 -4.43
N VAL A 68 -3.60 6.45 -5.26
CA VAL A 68 -3.26 6.67 -6.66
C VAL A 68 -4.21 5.85 -7.53
N ARG A 69 -4.79 6.50 -8.54
CA ARG A 69 -5.66 5.84 -9.51
C ARG A 69 -4.92 5.63 -10.81
N THR A 70 -4.93 4.40 -11.30
CA THR A 70 -4.34 3.99 -12.57
C THR A 70 -5.38 3.22 -13.36
N ALA A 71 -5.88 3.79 -14.46
CA ALA A 71 -6.98 3.21 -15.22
C ALA A 71 -8.16 2.91 -14.27
N GLY A 72 -8.68 1.70 -14.25
CA GLY A 72 -9.76 1.32 -13.34
C GLY A 72 -9.30 0.87 -11.96
N TYR A 73 -8.00 0.95 -11.68
CA TYR A 73 -7.43 0.50 -10.40
C TYR A 73 -7.16 1.66 -9.47
N THR A 74 -7.36 1.42 -8.18
CA THR A 74 -7.06 2.38 -7.13
C THR A 74 -6.18 1.70 -6.09
N ILE A 75 -5.04 2.28 -5.79
CA ILE A 75 -4.09 1.73 -4.84
C ILE A 75 -3.90 2.74 -3.72
N SER A 76 -4.14 2.31 -2.48
CA SER A 76 -3.96 3.16 -1.31
C SER A 76 -2.79 2.65 -0.47
N TYR A 77 -1.91 3.58 -0.15
CA TYR A 77 -0.71 3.35 0.67
C TYR A 77 -0.99 3.99 2.02
N CYS A 78 -1.21 3.16 3.03
CA CYS A 78 -1.73 3.61 4.33
C CYS A 78 -0.70 3.45 5.44
N HIS A 79 -0.94 4.12 6.56
CA HIS A 79 -0.08 4.14 7.74
C HIS A 79 1.27 4.82 7.49
N LEU A 80 1.27 5.80 6.60
CA LEU A 80 2.47 6.58 6.32
C LEU A 80 2.79 7.51 7.49
N SER A 81 4.07 7.78 7.69
CA SER A 81 4.50 8.81 8.65
C SER A 81 4.37 10.20 8.06
N ALA A 82 4.55 10.31 6.74
CA ALA A 82 4.41 11.57 6.03
C ALA A 82 4.04 11.28 4.58
N PHE A 83 3.38 12.21 3.93
CA PHE A 83 3.16 12.16 2.48
C PHE A 83 3.69 13.45 1.85
N TRP A 84 4.20 13.32 0.62
CA TRP A 84 4.88 14.41 -0.09
C TRP A 84 4.21 14.78 -1.40
N VAL A 85 2.99 14.32 -1.61
CA VAL A 85 2.20 14.59 -2.81
C VAL A 85 0.87 15.22 -2.42
N ILE A 86 0.21 15.84 -3.39
CA ILE A 86 -1.09 16.46 -3.17
C ILE A 86 -2.11 15.86 -4.14
N LYS A 87 -3.37 15.97 -3.78
CA LYS A 87 -4.48 15.51 -4.61
C LYS A 87 -4.45 16.24 -5.95
N GLY A 88 -4.64 15.50 -7.04
CA GLY A 88 -4.62 16.04 -8.38
C GLY A 88 -3.28 15.92 -9.09
N MET A 89 -2.21 15.65 -8.33
CA MET A 89 -0.88 15.48 -8.89
C MET A 89 -0.80 14.19 -9.69
N PHE A 90 -0.10 14.23 -10.84
CA PHE A 90 0.22 13.01 -11.57
C PHE A 90 1.59 12.50 -11.12
N VAL A 91 1.70 11.21 -10.87
CA VAL A 91 2.96 10.58 -10.48
C VAL A 91 3.33 9.48 -11.47
N ASN A 92 4.63 9.31 -11.67
CA ASN A 92 5.15 8.16 -12.41
C ASN A 92 5.44 7.02 -11.46
N ALA A 93 5.53 5.80 -11.99
CA ALA A 93 5.99 4.68 -11.17
C ALA A 93 7.41 4.98 -10.68
N GLY A 94 7.64 4.71 -9.41
CA GLY A 94 8.93 4.99 -8.78
C GLY A 94 9.05 6.37 -8.16
N GLU A 95 8.07 7.23 -8.34
CA GLU A 95 8.09 8.50 -7.63
C GLU A 95 7.72 8.30 -6.17
N VAL A 96 8.36 9.07 -5.30
CA VAL A 96 8.16 8.95 -3.86
C VAL A 96 6.82 9.57 -3.49
N LEU A 97 5.96 8.77 -2.87
CA LEU A 97 4.67 9.23 -2.36
C LEU A 97 4.79 9.76 -0.93
N GLY A 98 5.66 9.17 -0.16
CA GLY A 98 5.83 9.53 1.23
C GLY A 98 6.84 8.67 1.92
N LEU A 99 6.78 8.70 3.24
CA LEU A 99 7.74 8.03 4.10
C LEU A 99 7.01 7.13 5.07
N TYR A 100 7.50 5.92 5.21
CA TYR A 100 7.11 5.04 6.29
C TYR A 100 8.23 5.00 7.33
N ARG A 101 7.85 5.16 8.60
CA ARG A 101 8.81 5.13 9.69
C ARG A 101 8.19 4.41 10.87
N SER A 102 8.88 3.37 11.32
CA SER A 102 8.48 2.67 12.53
C SER A 102 8.69 3.56 13.75
N SER A 103 7.70 3.62 14.63
CA SER A 103 7.84 4.36 15.87
C SER A 103 8.74 3.65 16.89
N GLY A 104 9.09 2.39 16.61
CA GLY A 104 9.84 1.58 17.56
C GLY A 104 9.00 1.04 18.70
N MET A 105 7.81 1.56 18.88
CA MET A 105 6.89 1.15 19.93
C MET A 105 5.83 0.19 19.41
N SER A 106 5.66 0.14 18.11
CA SER A 106 4.67 -0.71 17.49
C SER A 106 5.17 -2.14 17.40
N THR A 107 4.32 -3.10 17.74
CA THR A 107 4.62 -4.51 17.62
C THR A 107 4.50 -5.03 16.20
N GLY A 108 4.02 -4.21 15.28
CA GLY A 108 3.83 -4.61 13.90
C GLY A 108 3.87 -3.41 12.97
N PRO A 109 5.00 -2.66 12.92
CA PRO A 109 5.10 -1.54 11.98
C PRO A 109 5.04 -2.07 10.55
N HIS A 110 4.12 -1.52 9.77
CA HIS A 110 3.92 -2.01 8.42
C HIS A 110 3.18 -1.00 7.58
N LEU A 111 3.47 -1.05 6.29
CA LEU A 111 2.69 -0.36 5.30
C LEU A 111 1.43 -1.17 5.04
N HIS A 112 0.29 -0.56 5.14
CA HIS A 112 -0.98 -1.19 4.77
C HIS A 112 -1.31 -0.80 3.34
N LEU A 113 -1.45 -1.80 2.47
CA LEU A 113 -1.71 -1.60 1.06
C LEU A 113 -3.10 -2.14 0.72
N THR A 114 -3.94 -1.30 0.17
CA THR A 114 -5.26 -1.72 -0.31
C THR A 114 -5.38 -1.46 -1.80
N THR A 115 -6.07 -2.35 -2.48
CA THR A 115 -6.28 -2.23 -3.92
C THR A 115 -7.75 -2.46 -4.26
N LYS A 116 -8.24 -1.67 -5.21
CA LYS A 116 -9.59 -1.81 -5.74
C LYS A 116 -9.54 -1.80 -7.25
N LYS A 117 -10.43 -2.56 -7.87
CA LYS A 117 -10.67 -2.49 -9.30
C LYS A 117 -12.12 -2.07 -9.48
N GLU A 118 -12.32 -0.91 -10.10
CA GLU A 118 -13.64 -0.33 -10.33
C GLU A 118 -14.48 -0.32 -9.04
N GLY A 119 -13.84 0.12 -7.95
CA GLY A 119 -14.49 0.26 -6.65
C GLY A 119 -14.59 -1.02 -5.83
N LYS A 120 -14.17 -2.16 -6.37
CA LYS A 120 -14.23 -3.45 -5.66
C LYS A 120 -12.86 -3.82 -5.11
N VAL A 121 -12.80 -4.13 -3.83
CA VAL A 121 -11.57 -4.54 -3.14
C VAL A 121 -11.10 -5.90 -3.68
N PHE A 122 -9.81 -6.03 -3.90
CA PHE A 122 -9.21 -7.31 -4.27
C PHE A 122 -7.84 -7.46 -3.61
N ASP A 123 -7.27 -8.67 -3.68
CA ASP A 123 -6.01 -9.00 -3.03
C ASP A 123 -4.83 -8.25 -3.67
N PRO A 124 -4.16 -7.35 -2.93
CA PRO A 124 -3.02 -6.60 -3.46
C PRO A 124 -1.85 -7.47 -3.90
N VAL A 125 -1.73 -8.69 -3.40
CA VAL A 125 -0.66 -9.60 -3.79
C VAL A 125 -0.68 -9.86 -5.29
N ILE A 126 -1.86 -9.80 -5.91
CA ILE A 126 -1.99 -9.96 -7.37
C ILE A 126 -1.15 -8.91 -8.09
N LEU A 127 -1.27 -7.63 -7.69
CA LEU A 127 -0.48 -6.55 -8.29
C LEU A 127 1.00 -6.65 -7.91
N LEU A 128 1.30 -7.01 -6.67
CA LEU A 128 2.69 -7.15 -6.23
C LEU A 128 3.40 -8.23 -7.06
N LYS A 129 2.76 -9.37 -7.27
CA LYS A 129 3.33 -10.44 -8.08
C LYS A 129 3.48 -10.03 -9.53
N TYR A 130 2.51 -9.30 -10.06
CA TYR A 130 2.59 -8.79 -11.43
C TYR A 130 3.81 -7.89 -11.60
N VAL A 131 3.98 -6.92 -10.71
CA VAL A 131 5.13 -6.02 -10.77
C VAL A 131 6.45 -6.78 -10.65
N GLN A 132 6.53 -7.75 -9.73
CA GLN A 132 7.73 -8.58 -9.59
C GLN A 132 8.06 -9.31 -10.88
N SER A 133 7.05 -9.83 -11.57
CA SER A 133 7.26 -10.64 -12.76
C SER A 133 7.83 -9.84 -13.92
N ILE A 134 7.55 -8.55 -13.99
CA ILE A 134 8.00 -7.70 -15.11
C ILE A 134 9.21 -6.84 -14.79
N THR A 135 9.63 -6.75 -13.52
CA THR A 135 10.77 -5.93 -13.13
C THR A 135 12.07 -6.71 -12.98
N LYS A 136 12.02 -7.99 -13.18
CA LYS A 136 13.23 -8.83 -13.12
C LYS A 136 13.92 -8.95 -14.46
#